data_0e02d37c9365b5d85af8000f583bf7e0
#
_entry.id   0e02d37c9365b5d85af8000f583bf7e0
#
_cell.length_a   1.000
_cell.length_b   1.000
_cell.length_c   1.000
_cell.angle_alpha   90.00
_cell.angle_beta   90.00
_cell.angle_gamma   90.00
#
_symmetry.space_group_name_H-M   'P 1'
#
loop_
_entity.id
_entity.type
_entity.pdbx_description
1 polymer ?
#
loop_
_entity_poly.entity_id
_entity_poly.type
_entity_poly.pdbx_seq_one_letter_code
_entity_poly.pdbx_strand_id
1 'polypeptide(L)'
;MLRPDGNRPFDCGLETTGPTTFGLTACGRFTALPVLIVLHGPMSTPGRVGNALRAMGHPLDVRRPVFGDPLPETLDHYAGAIIFGGPMSANDNDDFIRREIDWLAVPLKEQRPFLGICLGAQMLARHLGAKVGPHPQGRAEVGYYPIRPTEAGRRICSHWPDHVYQWHREGFELPAGT
;
A
#
# COMPACT_ATOMS: atom_id res chain seq x y z
N MET A 1 24.45 12.75 -7.48
CA MET A 1 24.95 12.51 -8.85
C MET A 1 23.91 11.64 -9.56
N LEU A 2 23.09 12.24 -10.43
CA LEU A 2 22.01 11.56 -11.16
C LEU A 2 22.63 10.74 -12.30
N ARG A 3 22.26 9.46 -12.44
CA ARG A 3 22.68 8.64 -13.57
C ARG A 3 21.92 9.07 -14.84
N PRO A 4 22.56 9.08 -16.03
CA PRO A 4 21.98 9.65 -17.26
C PRO A 4 20.97 8.80 -18.01
N ASP A 5 20.56 7.64 -17.51
CA ASP A 5 19.64 6.71 -18.16
C ASP A 5 18.31 6.62 -17.41
N GLY A 6 17.65 7.78 -17.34
CA GLY A 6 16.29 7.88 -16.82
C GLY A 6 15.32 6.97 -17.54
N ASN A 7 14.54 6.24 -16.74
CA ASN A 7 13.31 5.59 -17.17
C ASN A 7 13.41 4.17 -17.75
N ARG A 8 13.91 3.21 -16.95
CA ARG A 8 13.38 1.85 -17.09
C ARG A 8 12.43 1.57 -15.92
N PRO A 9 11.20 1.10 -16.19
CA PRO A 9 10.35 0.57 -15.14
C PRO A 9 11.07 -0.60 -14.48
N PHE A 10 10.92 -0.73 -13.14
CA PHE A 10 11.40 -1.89 -12.41
C PHE A 10 10.77 -3.15 -13.02
N ASP A 11 11.55 -3.90 -13.76
CA ASP A 11 11.14 -5.20 -14.28
C ASP A 11 11.26 -6.19 -13.11
N CYS A 12 10.17 -6.35 -12.40
CA CYS A 12 10.05 -7.29 -11.28
C CYS A 12 9.56 -8.63 -11.83
N GLY A 13 10.16 -9.21 -12.83
CA GLY A 13 10.04 -10.59 -13.33
C GLY A 13 8.83 -11.44 -12.88
N LEU A 14 7.70 -10.83 -12.57
CA LEU A 14 6.46 -11.50 -12.23
C LEU A 14 5.86 -12.05 -13.53
N GLU A 15 6.18 -13.29 -13.83
CA GLU A 15 5.33 -14.07 -14.73
C GLU A 15 3.93 -14.14 -14.11
N THR A 16 2.98 -13.43 -14.70
CA THR A 16 1.58 -13.42 -14.29
C THR A 16 0.92 -14.75 -14.66
N THR A 17 1.12 -15.78 -13.83
CA THR A 17 0.36 -17.02 -13.88
C THR A 17 -0.80 -17.00 -12.88
N GLY A 18 -1.72 -16.06 -13.03
CA GLY A 18 -2.97 -16.02 -12.27
C GLY A 18 -4.09 -15.49 -13.14
N PRO A 19 -5.36 -15.87 -12.93
CA PRO A 19 -6.46 -15.38 -13.73
C PRO A 19 -6.63 -13.88 -13.53
N THR A 20 -6.16 -13.08 -14.49
CA THR A 20 -6.47 -11.66 -14.57
C THR A 20 -7.96 -11.55 -14.87
N THR A 21 -8.75 -11.19 -13.88
CA THR A 21 -10.20 -10.99 -14.07
C THR A 21 -10.40 -9.70 -14.84
N PHE A 22 -10.67 -9.81 -16.13
CA PHE A 22 -11.01 -8.68 -17.01
C PHE A 22 -12.53 -8.50 -17.06
N GLY A 23 -13.00 -7.28 -16.87
CA GLY A 23 -14.39 -6.92 -17.12
C GLY A 23 -14.59 -6.49 -18.58
N LEU A 24 -15.64 -6.96 -19.24
CA LEU A 24 -16.04 -6.51 -20.58
C LEU A 24 -16.82 -5.18 -20.46
N THR A 25 -16.31 -4.12 -21.07
CA THR A 25 -17.09 -2.89 -21.28
C THR A 25 -17.76 -2.93 -22.65
N ALA A 26 -18.87 -2.18 -22.82
CA ALA A 26 -19.71 -2.16 -24.03
C ALA A 26 -18.99 -1.83 -25.35
N CYS A 27 -17.69 -1.53 -25.31
CA CYS A 27 -16.87 -1.19 -26.47
C CYS A 27 -15.78 -2.25 -26.77
N GLY A 28 -15.87 -3.44 -26.17
CA GLY A 28 -14.94 -4.54 -26.46
C GLY A 28 -13.49 -4.36 -25.98
N ARG A 29 -13.17 -3.30 -25.20
CA ARG A 29 -11.87 -3.14 -24.57
C ARG A 29 -11.89 -3.80 -23.21
N PHE A 30 -10.99 -4.75 -23.00
CA PHE A 30 -10.69 -5.24 -21.65
C PHE A 30 -10.01 -4.11 -20.87
N THR A 31 -10.65 -3.60 -19.84
CA THR A 31 -10.02 -2.67 -18.89
C THR A 31 -9.62 -3.44 -17.65
N ALA A 32 -8.39 -3.21 -17.17
CA ALA A 32 -7.97 -3.75 -15.90
C ALA A 32 -8.89 -3.24 -14.78
N LEU A 33 -9.15 -4.08 -13.78
CA LEU A 33 -9.92 -3.67 -12.61
C LEU A 33 -9.24 -2.48 -11.92
N PRO A 34 -10.01 -1.55 -11.33
CA PRO A 34 -9.45 -0.42 -10.59
C PRO A 34 -8.68 -0.92 -9.35
N VAL A 35 -7.74 -0.10 -8.91
CA VAL A 35 -7.09 -0.24 -7.60
C VAL A 35 -7.69 0.79 -6.66
N LEU A 36 -8.15 0.34 -5.48
CA LEU A 36 -8.59 1.22 -4.41
C LEU A 36 -7.39 1.93 -3.80
N ILE A 37 -7.46 3.24 -3.70
CA ILE A 37 -6.41 4.10 -3.13
C ILE A 37 -6.99 4.86 -1.95
N VAL A 38 -6.47 4.64 -0.75
CA VAL A 38 -6.87 5.37 0.45
C VAL A 38 -5.83 6.43 0.81
N LEU A 39 -6.27 7.68 0.93
CA LEU A 39 -5.43 8.84 1.22
C LEU A 39 -5.98 9.62 2.43
N HIS A 40 -5.07 10.23 3.22
CA HIS A 40 -5.39 10.87 4.51
C HIS A 40 -5.27 12.39 4.52
N GLY A 41 -5.04 13.02 3.39
CA GLY A 41 -4.92 14.48 3.32
C GLY A 41 -5.65 15.06 2.12
N PRO A 42 -6.12 16.33 2.21
CA PRO A 42 -6.88 16.98 1.14
C PRO A 42 -6.06 17.13 -0.15
N MET A 43 -4.76 17.37 -0.01
CA MET A 43 -3.82 17.55 -1.12
C MET A 43 -2.98 16.31 -1.39
N SER A 44 -3.20 15.20 -0.65
CA SER A 44 -2.47 13.96 -0.87
C SER A 44 -2.81 13.35 -2.23
N THR A 45 -1.78 12.83 -2.88
CA THR A 45 -1.90 12.13 -4.17
C THR A 45 -1.22 10.77 -4.09
N PRO A 46 -1.60 9.79 -4.91
CA PRO A 46 -0.94 8.49 -4.94
C PRO A 46 0.46 8.54 -5.57
N GLY A 47 0.92 9.70 -6.01
CA GLY A 47 2.28 9.97 -6.45
C GLY A 47 2.82 8.97 -7.47
N ARG A 48 4.06 8.53 -7.27
CA ARG A 48 4.74 7.59 -8.17
C ARG A 48 4.06 6.23 -8.23
N VAL A 49 3.50 5.75 -7.12
CA VAL A 49 2.76 4.48 -7.07
C VAL A 49 1.53 4.56 -7.97
N GLY A 50 0.73 5.61 -7.84
CA GLY A 50 -0.44 5.80 -8.70
C GLY A 50 -0.09 5.97 -10.18
N ASN A 51 1.03 6.63 -10.49
CA ASN A 51 1.51 6.76 -11.87
C ASN A 51 1.92 5.39 -12.46
N ALA A 52 2.60 4.55 -11.66
CA ALA A 52 2.97 3.20 -12.07
C ALA A 52 1.72 2.34 -12.34
N LEU A 53 0.72 2.37 -11.46
CA LEU A 53 -0.53 1.63 -11.64
C LEU A 53 -1.29 2.08 -12.90
N ARG A 54 -1.36 3.40 -13.15
CA ARG A 54 -1.97 3.90 -14.40
C ARG A 54 -1.20 3.48 -15.63
N ALA A 55 0.13 3.47 -15.58
CA ALA A 55 0.97 2.99 -16.68
C ALA A 55 0.77 1.49 -16.95
N MET A 56 0.39 0.71 -15.92
CA MET A 56 0.00 -0.70 -16.03
C MET A 56 -1.46 -0.88 -16.47
N GLY A 57 -2.20 0.20 -16.71
CA GLY A 57 -3.59 0.18 -17.21
C GLY A 57 -4.66 0.12 -16.14
N HIS A 58 -4.31 0.22 -14.86
CA HIS A 58 -5.28 0.20 -13.76
C HIS A 58 -5.90 1.59 -13.55
N PRO A 59 -7.24 1.75 -13.61
CA PRO A 59 -7.94 2.90 -13.07
C PRO A 59 -7.70 3.00 -11.55
N LEU A 60 -7.76 4.20 -11.00
CA LEU A 60 -7.61 4.41 -9.56
C LEU A 60 -8.93 4.92 -8.98
N ASP A 61 -9.49 4.22 -8.01
CA ASP A 61 -10.59 4.70 -7.16
C ASP A 61 -9.99 5.30 -5.89
N VAL A 62 -9.99 6.62 -5.80
CA VAL A 62 -9.37 7.34 -4.68
C VAL A 62 -10.43 7.67 -3.63
N ARG A 63 -10.21 7.21 -2.39
CA ARG A 63 -11.07 7.44 -1.24
C ARG A 63 -10.30 8.14 -0.12
N ARG A 64 -10.99 9.01 0.60
CA ARG A 64 -10.48 9.75 1.75
C ARG A 64 -11.43 9.62 2.95
N PRO A 65 -11.40 8.50 3.69
CA PRO A 65 -12.31 8.26 4.81
C PRO A 65 -12.21 9.31 5.91
N VAL A 66 -11.06 9.98 6.04
CA VAL A 66 -10.86 11.13 6.92
C VAL A 66 -11.83 12.29 6.61
N PHE A 67 -12.33 12.38 5.37
CA PHE A 67 -13.33 13.38 4.93
C PHE A 67 -14.71 12.77 4.70
N GLY A 68 -14.92 11.51 5.10
CA GLY A 68 -16.22 10.85 5.04
C GLY A 68 -16.45 9.94 3.84
N ASP A 69 -15.45 9.75 2.94
CA ASP A 69 -15.62 8.79 1.85
C ASP A 69 -15.79 7.38 2.41
N PRO A 70 -16.79 6.61 1.95
CA PRO A 70 -16.97 5.23 2.40
C PRO A 70 -15.91 4.32 1.77
N LEU A 71 -15.46 3.32 2.52
CA LEU A 71 -14.72 2.20 1.97
C LEU A 71 -15.69 1.15 1.42
N PRO A 72 -15.35 0.43 0.33
CA PRO A 72 -16.23 -0.58 -0.25
C PRO A 72 -16.37 -1.78 0.70
N GLU A 73 -17.55 -2.41 0.71
CA GLU A 73 -17.83 -3.60 1.52
C GLU A 73 -17.12 -4.85 0.98
N THR A 74 -16.71 -4.86 -0.28
CA THR A 74 -16.00 -5.95 -0.96
C THR A 74 -15.00 -5.40 -1.97
N LEU A 75 -13.95 -6.14 -2.24
CA LEU A 75 -12.97 -5.87 -3.29
C LEU A 75 -13.18 -6.70 -4.57
N ASP A 76 -14.36 -7.31 -4.76
CA ASP A 76 -14.65 -8.17 -5.92
C ASP A 76 -14.46 -7.46 -7.27
N HIS A 77 -14.68 -6.14 -7.30
CA HIS A 77 -14.53 -5.31 -8.48
C HIS A 77 -13.22 -4.51 -8.50
N TYR A 78 -12.25 -4.87 -7.64
CA TYR A 78 -10.94 -4.24 -7.55
C TYR A 78 -9.81 -5.24 -7.84
N ALA A 79 -8.73 -4.76 -8.43
CA ALA A 79 -7.50 -5.52 -8.58
C ALA A 79 -6.75 -5.65 -7.24
N GLY A 80 -7.01 -4.75 -6.31
CA GLY A 80 -6.42 -4.71 -4.98
C GLY A 80 -6.64 -3.36 -4.32
N ALA A 81 -6.04 -3.15 -3.15
CA ALA A 81 -6.16 -1.91 -2.39
C ALA A 81 -4.81 -1.44 -1.85
N ILE A 82 -4.64 -0.13 -1.76
CA ILE A 82 -3.47 0.52 -1.16
C ILE A 82 -3.93 1.55 -0.15
N ILE A 83 -3.49 1.42 1.11
CA ILE A 83 -3.63 2.46 2.13
C ILE A 83 -2.30 3.19 2.27
N PHE A 84 -2.31 4.49 2.04
CA PHE A 84 -1.13 5.34 2.10
C PHE A 84 -0.82 5.83 3.52
N GLY A 85 0.30 6.54 3.63
CA GLY A 85 0.70 7.22 4.85
C GLY A 85 -0.16 8.43 5.18
N GLY A 86 0.01 8.91 6.40
CA GLY A 86 -0.65 10.10 6.92
C GLY A 86 0.08 10.62 8.16
N PRO A 87 -0.24 11.82 8.65
CA PRO A 87 0.37 12.39 9.84
C PRO A 87 -0.20 11.81 11.15
N MET A 88 -1.25 10.99 11.08
CA MET A 88 -1.92 10.37 12.21
C MET A 88 -1.13 9.17 12.73
N SER A 89 -1.42 8.77 13.98
CA SER A 89 -1.00 7.48 14.51
C SER A 89 -2.07 6.42 14.26
N ALA A 90 -1.67 5.18 13.98
CA ALA A 90 -2.60 4.06 13.97
C ALA A 90 -3.23 3.82 15.36
N ASN A 91 -2.70 4.46 16.42
CA ASN A 91 -3.24 4.41 17.78
C ASN A 91 -4.21 5.56 18.11
N ASP A 92 -4.43 6.50 17.19
CA ASP A 92 -5.37 7.59 17.43
C ASP A 92 -6.81 7.06 17.57
N ASN A 93 -7.62 7.80 18.36
CA ASN A 93 -8.99 7.40 18.65
C ASN A 93 -10.02 7.93 17.62
N ASP A 94 -9.54 8.45 16.50
CA ASP A 94 -10.40 8.95 15.44
C ASP A 94 -11.24 7.84 14.81
N ASP A 95 -12.51 8.12 14.53
CA ASP A 95 -13.45 7.13 13.99
C ASP A 95 -13.02 6.57 12.63
N PHE A 96 -12.40 7.39 11.79
CA PHE A 96 -11.94 6.94 10.49
C PHE A 96 -10.74 5.97 10.64
N ILE A 97 -9.82 6.18 11.60
CA ILE A 97 -8.70 5.27 11.90
C ILE A 97 -9.24 3.89 12.30
N ARG A 98 -10.23 3.85 13.22
CA ARG A 98 -10.86 2.60 13.64
C ARG A 98 -11.55 1.90 12.47
N ARG A 99 -12.33 2.64 11.68
CA ARG A 99 -13.02 2.08 10.50
C ARG A 99 -12.05 1.53 9.45
N GLU A 100 -10.93 2.21 9.20
CA GLU A 100 -9.93 1.71 8.26
C GLU A 100 -9.22 0.46 8.79
N ILE A 101 -8.88 0.40 10.08
CA ILE A 101 -8.31 -0.79 10.71
C ILE A 101 -9.29 -1.96 10.64
N ASP A 102 -10.57 -1.76 10.97
CA ASP A 102 -11.59 -2.80 10.91
C ASP A 102 -11.84 -3.26 9.47
N TRP A 103 -11.82 -2.33 8.51
CA TRP A 103 -12.01 -2.62 7.09
C TRP A 103 -10.91 -3.52 6.51
N LEU A 104 -9.72 -3.57 7.10
CA LEU A 104 -8.64 -4.45 6.66
C LEU A 104 -9.03 -5.95 6.69
N ALA A 105 -10.07 -6.30 7.43
CA ALA A 105 -10.66 -7.64 7.36
C ALA A 105 -11.15 -7.99 5.94
N VAL A 106 -11.54 -7.01 5.13
CA VAL A 106 -12.07 -7.24 3.76
C VAL A 106 -10.99 -7.79 2.84
N PRO A 107 -9.87 -7.09 2.57
CA PRO A 107 -8.81 -7.64 1.70
C PRO A 107 -8.21 -8.93 2.23
N LEU A 108 -8.07 -9.09 3.54
CA LEU A 108 -7.51 -10.31 4.13
C LEU A 108 -8.45 -11.50 3.96
N LYS A 109 -9.74 -11.34 4.27
CA LYS A 109 -10.75 -12.39 4.14
C LYS A 109 -10.98 -12.80 2.68
N GLU A 110 -10.99 -11.83 1.78
CA GLU A 110 -11.16 -12.05 0.36
C GLU A 110 -9.86 -12.43 -0.36
N GLN A 111 -8.74 -12.50 0.35
CA GLN A 111 -7.40 -12.78 -0.19
C GLN A 111 -7.04 -11.89 -1.39
N ARG A 112 -7.42 -10.62 -1.31
CA ARG A 112 -7.12 -9.62 -2.34
C ARG A 112 -5.75 -8.98 -2.11
N PRO A 113 -5.02 -8.62 -3.18
CA PRO A 113 -3.77 -7.88 -3.06
C PRO A 113 -3.95 -6.62 -2.24
N PHE A 114 -3.11 -6.46 -1.22
CA PHE A 114 -3.13 -5.29 -0.35
C PHE A 114 -1.71 -4.77 -0.11
N LEU A 115 -1.55 -3.45 -0.15
CA LEU A 115 -0.30 -2.77 0.19
C LEU A 115 -0.56 -1.67 1.21
N GLY A 116 0.06 -1.78 2.38
CA GLY A 116 0.12 -0.70 3.37
C GLY A 116 1.43 0.10 3.23
N ILE A 117 1.33 1.42 3.18
CA ILE A 117 2.49 2.32 3.14
C ILE A 117 2.47 3.21 4.38
N CYS A 118 3.54 3.20 5.19
CA CYS A 118 3.68 3.97 6.42
C CYS A 118 2.48 3.73 7.37
N LEU A 119 1.58 4.70 7.55
CA LEU A 119 0.37 4.55 8.37
C LEU A 119 -0.46 3.33 7.95
N GLY A 120 -0.63 3.08 6.66
CA GLY A 120 -1.37 1.90 6.17
C GLY A 120 -0.71 0.56 6.58
N ALA A 121 0.62 0.50 6.63
CA ALA A 121 1.33 -0.67 7.14
C ALA A 121 1.18 -0.82 8.66
N GLN A 122 1.20 0.29 9.39
CA GLN A 122 0.97 0.31 10.84
C GLN A 122 -0.47 -0.13 11.19
N MET A 123 -1.46 0.34 10.43
CA MET A 123 -2.85 -0.11 10.59
C MET A 123 -3.00 -1.61 10.36
N LEU A 124 -2.35 -2.15 9.31
CA LEU A 124 -2.35 -3.60 9.05
C LEU A 124 -1.70 -4.38 10.20
N ALA A 125 -0.53 -3.94 10.66
CA ALA A 125 0.14 -4.57 11.79
C ALA A 125 -0.74 -4.58 13.04
N ARG A 126 -1.42 -3.47 13.33
CA ARG A 126 -2.37 -3.36 14.45
C ARG A 126 -3.58 -4.27 14.27
N HIS A 127 -4.17 -4.32 13.06
CA HIS A 127 -5.26 -5.23 12.73
C HIS A 127 -4.89 -6.69 12.99
N LEU A 128 -3.64 -7.06 12.69
CA LEU A 128 -3.09 -8.39 12.95
C LEU A 128 -2.64 -8.62 14.41
N GLY A 129 -2.92 -7.67 15.31
CA GLY A 129 -2.63 -7.79 16.74
C GLY A 129 -1.21 -7.40 17.16
N ALA A 130 -0.39 -6.87 16.25
CA ALA A 130 0.94 -6.40 16.57
C ALA A 130 0.93 -5.01 17.22
N LYS A 131 1.95 -4.72 18.02
CA LYS A 131 2.11 -3.40 18.64
C LYS A 131 2.66 -2.40 17.64
N VAL A 132 2.07 -1.22 17.63
CA VAL A 132 2.53 -0.04 16.88
C VAL A 132 2.89 1.04 17.89
N GLY A 133 4.02 1.71 17.69
CA GLY A 133 4.43 2.80 18.58
C GLY A 133 5.79 3.38 18.24
N PRO A 134 6.21 4.41 19.00
CA PRO A 134 7.50 5.04 18.83
C PRO A 134 8.63 4.08 19.21
N HIS A 135 9.79 4.31 18.60
CA HIS A 135 10.99 3.58 18.98
C HIS A 135 11.30 3.82 20.49
N PRO A 136 11.69 2.79 21.27
CA PRO A 136 11.93 2.93 22.72
C PRO A 136 12.91 4.04 23.11
N GLN A 137 13.83 4.39 22.21
CA GLN A 137 14.80 5.48 22.39
C GLN A 137 14.35 6.80 21.75
N GLY A 138 13.09 6.94 21.34
CA GLY A 138 12.54 8.15 20.71
C GLY A 138 13.12 8.48 19.33
N ARG A 139 13.76 7.52 18.66
CA ARG A 139 14.33 7.74 17.34
C ARG A 139 13.23 7.83 16.29
N ALA A 140 13.39 8.79 15.35
CA ALA A 140 12.61 8.87 14.13
C ALA A 140 13.53 8.61 12.94
N GLU A 141 13.00 7.99 11.90
CA GLU A 141 13.72 7.80 10.66
C GLU A 141 13.24 8.81 9.62
N VAL A 142 14.15 9.68 9.20
CA VAL A 142 13.91 10.72 8.18
C VAL A 142 15.10 10.74 7.23
N GLY A 143 14.88 10.35 5.98
CA GLY A 143 15.94 10.30 4.96
C GLY A 143 16.07 8.92 4.31
N TYR A 144 17.21 8.69 3.66
CA TYR A 144 17.50 7.42 2.98
C TYR A 144 18.21 6.47 3.92
N TYR A 145 17.59 5.31 4.14
CA TYR A 145 18.11 4.25 5.00
C TYR A 145 18.42 2.99 4.18
N PRO A 146 19.51 2.28 4.51
CA PRO A 146 19.84 1.04 3.85
C PRO A 146 18.81 -0.04 4.18
N ILE A 147 18.41 -0.83 3.18
CA ILE A 147 17.57 -2.00 3.37
C ILE A 147 18.28 -3.25 2.87
N ARG A 148 17.89 -4.39 3.44
CA ARG A 148 18.34 -5.70 3.01
C ARG A 148 17.12 -6.60 2.85
N PRO A 149 16.87 -7.13 1.64
CA PRO A 149 15.74 -8.03 1.46
C PRO A 149 15.96 -9.32 2.25
N THR A 150 14.89 -9.77 2.89
CA THR A 150 14.82 -11.12 3.47
C THR A 150 14.81 -12.15 2.36
N GLU A 151 14.93 -13.44 2.71
CA GLU A 151 14.76 -14.51 1.73
C GLU A 151 13.37 -14.48 1.08
N ALA A 152 12.33 -14.25 1.86
CA ALA A 152 10.96 -14.08 1.35
C ALA A 152 10.86 -12.87 0.40
N GLY A 153 11.47 -11.72 0.76
CA GLY A 153 11.51 -10.54 -0.09
C GLY A 153 12.20 -10.78 -1.42
N ARG A 154 13.30 -11.58 -1.43
CA ARG A 154 13.98 -11.96 -2.68
C ARG A 154 13.13 -12.84 -3.61
N ARG A 155 12.21 -13.64 -3.04
CA ARG A 155 11.25 -14.42 -3.84
C ARG A 155 10.17 -13.56 -4.49
N ILE A 156 9.82 -12.43 -3.85
CA ILE A 156 8.81 -11.49 -4.39
C ILE A 156 9.41 -10.61 -5.48
N CYS A 157 10.64 -10.12 -5.29
CA CYS A 157 11.31 -9.24 -6.24
C CYS A 157 12.80 -9.54 -6.25
N SER A 158 13.38 -9.71 -7.44
CA SER A 158 14.81 -10.01 -7.61
C SER A 158 15.72 -8.79 -7.45
N HIS A 159 15.17 -7.60 -7.62
CA HIS A 159 15.92 -6.34 -7.59
C HIS A 159 15.35 -5.38 -6.54
N TRP A 160 16.04 -5.24 -5.43
CA TRP A 160 15.72 -4.29 -4.38
C TRP A 160 16.70 -3.11 -4.42
N PRO A 161 16.24 -1.89 -4.13
CA PRO A 161 17.16 -0.77 -3.95
C PRO A 161 18.02 -0.97 -2.70
N ASP A 162 19.24 -0.45 -2.69
CA ASP A 162 20.11 -0.50 -1.50
C ASP A 162 19.58 0.41 -0.38
N HIS A 163 18.87 1.48 -0.74
CA HIS A 163 18.33 2.47 0.19
C HIS A 163 16.91 2.83 -0.19
N VAL A 164 16.07 3.04 0.82
CA VAL A 164 14.71 3.58 0.68
C VAL A 164 14.55 4.83 1.52
N TYR A 165 13.68 5.74 1.05
CA TYR A 165 13.34 6.93 1.80
C TYR A 165 12.36 6.56 2.92
N GLN A 166 12.70 6.93 4.15
CA GLN A 166 11.88 6.79 5.34
C GLN A 166 11.43 8.16 5.83
N TRP A 167 10.21 8.22 6.33
CA TRP A 167 9.68 9.38 7.04
C TRP A 167 8.64 8.90 8.04
N HIS A 168 9.10 8.44 9.18
CA HIS A 168 8.23 7.99 10.26
C HIS A 168 8.95 8.04 11.61
N ARG A 169 8.17 8.10 12.67
CA ARG A 169 8.63 8.00 14.08
C ARG A 169 8.05 6.81 14.81
N GLU A 170 7.02 6.19 14.26
CA GLU A 170 6.42 4.99 14.80
C GLU A 170 6.72 3.81 13.88
N GLY A 171 7.09 2.72 14.49
CA GLY A 171 7.25 1.42 13.85
C GLY A 171 6.23 0.42 14.37
N PHE A 172 6.39 -0.83 14.01
CA PHE A 172 5.56 -1.92 14.50
C PHE A 172 6.38 -3.19 14.68
N GLU A 173 5.93 -4.04 15.60
CA GLU A 173 6.43 -5.41 15.69
C GLU A 173 5.88 -6.22 14.51
N LEU A 174 6.68 -7.17 14.01
CA LEU A 174 6.18 -8.07 12.95
C LEU A 174 5.04 -8.92 13.52
N PRO A 175 3.87 -8.96 12.84
CA PRO A 175 2.78 -9.81 13.26
C PRO A 175 3.18 -11.29 13.23
N ALA A 176 2.61 -12.10 14.13
CA ALA A 176 2.87 -13.53 14.17
C ALA A 176 2.42 -14.20 12.86
N GLY A 177 3.27 -15.02 12.28
CA GLY A 177 2.96 -15.77 11.06
C GLY A 177 3.19 -15.01 9.75
N THR A 178 3.87 -13.85 9.80
CA THR A 178 4.24 -13.06 8.61
C THR A 178 5.73 -13.19 8.27
#